data_8894448b80a253cbfda0f22a31f55a0d
#
_entry.id   8894448b80a253cbfda0f22a31f55a0d
#
_cell.length_a   1.000
_cell.length_b   1.000
_cell.length_c   1.000
_cell.angle_alpha   90.00
_cell.angle_beta   90.00
_cell.angle_gamma   90.00
#
_symmetry.space_group_name_H-M   'P 1'
#
loop_
_entity.id
_entity.type
_entity.pdbx_description
1 polymer ?
#
loop_
_entity_poly.entity_id
_entity_poly.type
_entity_poly.pdbx_seq_one_letter_code
_entity_poly.pdbx_strand_id
1 'polypeptide(L)'
;SIMYRSVTLSVSIVVSLMAAVVAQSLHAAPLTIVEDGRARAVIVVEAGEPKAMKAGQALQTYVEKMSGAKLALIEEGQAVPGDVPVRLLVGHTQAARELGVEIPSGYDTTIRPDIFEEEGYALKTVGRDLVIGGNNDGYYKGTLYAAYALLERLGCRWYFPDEWGEVVPKAKTITVPELDVVSRPDFPVRNVNPSGWVPMPGNERELYTEWGEKNGFNFHRFYPITGDGLIGYLAPPLEYFETNPEFFAMNEQGERYHSEQPRVTMLCLSSPGLYAESVKNLRAAFAGEKKMLNVGELGFGISPPDGQPFCYCEECRKASLNFKYPRYFGRSFQSEELFGFAAKLAREFPDKFVATMAYSIREMVPQGVDIPKNLMIMYT
;
A
#
# COMPACT_ATOMS: atom_id res chain seq x y z
N SER A 1 31.42 -26.46 67.65
CA SER A 1 31.69 -25.86 66.33
C SER A 1 30.44 -25.91 65.48
N ILE A 2 29.35 -25.34 65.98
CA ILE A 2 28.11 -25.15 65.22
C ILE A 2 27.57 -23.78 65.63
N MET A 3 27.96 -22.70 64.99
CA MET A 3 27.35 -21.37 65.11
C MET A 3 27.99 -20.37 64.16
N TYR A 4 27.83 -20.53 62.86
CA TYR A 4 28.14 -19.47 61.88
C TYR A 4 27.60 -19.85 60.48
N ARG A 5 26.28 -20.18 60.35
CA ARG A 5 25.65 -20.38 59.04
C ARG A 5 24.24 -19.78 58.88
N SER A 6 23.77 -18.93 59.77
CA SER A 6 22.39 -18.48 59.75
C SER A 6 22.18 -17.00 59.49
N VAL A 7 23.23 -16.20 59.28
CA VAL A 7 23.07 -14.73 59.10
C VAL A 7 23.22 -14.27 57.66
N THR A 8 23.83 -15.06 56.78
CA THR A 8 24.04 -14.66 55.37
C THR A 8 22.88 -14.96 54.44
N LEU A 9 21.87 -15.73 54.87
CA LEU A 9 20.73 -16.07 53.99
C LEU A 9 19.57 -15.06 54.09
N SER A 10 19.49 -14.28 55.15
CA SER A 10 18.38 -13.32 55.37
C SER A 10 18.58 -11.98 54.69
N VAL A 11 19.81 -11.58 54.36
CA VAL A 11 20.10 -10.30 53.71
C VAL A 11 19.90 -10.37 52.19
N SER A 12 20.14 -11.54 51.57
CA SER A 12 19.97 -11.71 50.10
C SER A 12 18.50 -11.75 49.68
N ILE A 13 17.58 -12.18 50.54
CA ILE A 13 16.14 -12.24 50.20
C ILE A 13 15.49 -10.86 50.28
N VAL A 14 15.93 -9.99 51.19
CA VAL A 14 15.38 -8.63 51.36
C VAL A 14 15.82 -7.72 50.20
N VAL A 15 17.03 -7.88 49.66
CA VAL A 15 17.53 -7.09 48.52
C VAL A 15 16.86 -7.55 47.23
N SER A 16 16.54 -8.82 47.06
CA SER A 16 15.80 -9.33 45.89
C SER A 16 14.32 -8.95 45.88
N LEU A 17 13.69 -8.76 47.05
CA LEU A 17 12.31 -8.28 47.10
C LEU A 17 12.19 -6.76 46.88
N MET A 18 13.21 -5.96 47.21
CA MET A 18 13.20 -4.52 46.88
C MET A 18 13.49 -4.23 45.42
N ALA A 19 14.21 -5.09 44.71
CA ALA A 19 14.42 -4.94 43.24
C ALA A 19 13.19 -5.33 42.41
N ALA A 20 12.28 -6.14 42.95
CA ALA A 20 11.06 -6.56 42.24
C ALA A 20 9.89 -5.55 42.32
N VAL A 21 9.99 -4.53 43.19
CA VAL A 21 8.93 -3.53 43.40
C VAL A 21 9.12 -2.27 42.53
N VAL A 22 10.24 -2.13 41.84
CA VAL A 22 10.56 -0.90 41.03
C VAL A 22 10.32 -1.09 39.52
N ALA A 23 9.92 -2.26 39.07
CA ALA A 23 9.48 -2.49 37.70
C ALA A 23 7.94 -2.40 37.56
N GLN A 24 7.30 -1.48 38.25
CA GLN A 24 6.01 -0.97 37.78
C GLN A 24 6.32 -0.10 36.53
N SER A 25 6.02 -0.65 35.39
CA SER A 25 5.95 0.11 34.15
C SER A 25 5.18 1.40 34.44
N LEU A 26 5.86 2.53 34.44
CA LEU A 26 5.24 3.85 34.43
C LEU A 26 4.47 3.94 33.08
N HIS A 27 3.28 3.32 33.04
CA HIS A 27 2.35 3.59 31.94
C HIS A 27 1.97 5.05 32.08
N ALA A 28 2.20 5.82 31.02
CA ALA A 28 1.75 7.20 30.97
C ALA A 28 0.23 7.22 31.14
N ALA A 29 -0.27 8.20 31.88
CA ALA A 29 -1.72 8.32 32.08
C ALA A 29 -2.39 8.58 30.71
N PRO A 30 -3.58 8.00 30.47
CA PRO A 30 -4.34 8.26 29.26
C PRO A 30 -4.57 9.77 29.06
N LEU A 31 -4.50 10.25 27.81
CA LEU A 31 -4.71 11.65 27.47
C LEU A 31 -6.20 11.94 27.27
N THR A 32 -6.81 12.75 28.12
CA THR A 32 -8.18 13.21 27.95
C THR A 32 -8.18 14.42 27.01
N ILE A 33 -8.67 14.24 25.77
CA ILE A 33 -8.74 15.28 24.75
C ILE A 33 -10.07 16.03 24.73
N VAL A 34 -11.13 15.41 25.25
CA VAL A 34 -12.45 16.03 25.53
C VAL A 34 -12.94 15.52 26.87
N GLU A 35 -13.47 16.40 27.73
CA GLU A 35 -14.05 16.06 29.01
C GLU A 35 -15.41 16.71 29.15
N ASP A 36 -16.44 15.91 29.36
CA ASP A 36 -17.84 16.38 29.51
C ASP A 36 -18.31 17.36 28.40
N GLY A 37 -17.90 17.06 27.15
CA GLY A 37 -18.22 17.89 25.99
C GLY A 37 -17.41 19.19 25.90
N ARG A 38 -16.34 19.33 26.66
CA ARG A 38 -15.42 20.47 26.63
C ARG A 38 -14.06 20.06 26.07
N ALA A 39 -13.51 20.88 25.19
CA ALA A 39 -12.17 20.69 24.64
C ALA A 39 -11.10 20.74 25.74
N ARG A 40 -10.24 19.73 25.80
CA ARG A 40 -9.09 19.62 26.70
C ARG A 40 -7.77 19.51 25.93
N ALA A 41 -7.84 19.57 24.59
CA ALA A 41 -6.68 19.50 23.72
C ALA A 41 -6.71 20.60 22.64
N VAL A 42 -5.55 20.92 22.11
CA VAL A 42 -5.35 21.71 20.91
C VAL A 42 -4.67 20.84 19.85
N ILE A 43 -5.06 21.00 18.58
CA ILE A 43 -4.40 20.40 17.43
C ILE A 43 -3.39 21.41 16.91
N VAL A 44 -2.12 21.03 16.91
CA VAL A 44 -1.01 21.83 16.39
C VAL A 44 -0.46 21.12 15.16
N VAL A 45 -0.62 21.73 13.99
CA VAL A 45 -0.17 21.14 12.73
C VAL A 45 1.17 21.73 12.30
N GLU A 46 1.94 20.94 11.58
CA GLU A 46 3.17 21.38 10.93
C GLU A 46 2.90 22.57 10.02
N ALA A 47 3.66 23.65 10.21
CA ALA A 47 3.46 24.90 9.48
C ALA A 47 3.78 24.73 7.99
N GLY A 48 2.85 25.17 7.13
CA GLY A 48 3.03 25.15 5.68
C GLY A 48 2.92 23.76 5.03
N GLU A 49 2.53 22.69 5.76
CA GLU A 49 2.33 21.35 5.20
C GLU A 49 0.83 21.06 5.00
N PRO A 50 0.34 21.09 3.74
CA PRO A 50 -1.08 20.91 3.44
C PRO A 50 -1.64 19.54 3.88
N LYS A 51 -0.82 18.47 3.86
CA LYS A 51 -1.25 17.13 4.27
C LYS A 51 -1.43 17.05 5.78
N ALA A 52 -0.56 17.73 6.55
CA ALA A 52 -0.70 17.86 8.00
C ALA A 52 -1.95 18.69 8.35
N MET A 53 -2.20 19.78 7.63
CA MET A 53 -3.42 20.57 7.80
C MET A 53 -4.68 19.74 7.55
N LYS A 54 -4.73 18.98 6.46
CA LYS A 54 -5.85 18.05 6.15
C LYS A 54 -6.05 17.02 7.26
N ALA A 55 -4.98 16.46 7.79
CA ALA A 55 -5.03 15.51 8.91
C ALA A 55 -5.57 16.17 10.20
N GLY A 56 -5.12 17.37 10.52
CA GLY A 56 -5.63 18.14 11.64
C GLY A 56 -7.12 18.47 11.52
N GLN A 57 -7.56 18.86 10.33
CA GLN A 57 -8.98 19.11 10.03
C GLN A 57 -9.83 17.84 10.19
N ALA A 58 -9.33 16.68 9.76
CA ALA A 58 -10.02 15.41 9.95
C ALA A 58 -10.18 15.12 11.45
N LEU A 59 -9.13 15.25 12.26
CA LEU A 59 -9.20 15.07 13.71
C LEU A 59 -10.22 16.02 14.35
N GLN A 60 -10.17 17.32 14.00
CA GLN A 60 -11.13 18.31 14.52
C GLN A 60 -12.56 17.91 14.19
N THR A 61 -12.85 17.58 12.94
CA THR A 61 -14.18 17.22 12.45
C THR A 61 -14.74 16.00 13.17
N TYR A 62 -13.95 14.93 13.28
CA TYR A 62 -14.44 13.69 13.89
C TYR A 62 -14.57 13.78 15.40
N VAL A 63 -13.66 14.47 16.09
CA VAL A 63 -13.79 14.74 17.53
C VAL A 63 -15.04 15.59 17.80
N GLU A 64 -15.34 16.59 16.97
CA GLU A 64 -16.56 17.38 17.07
C GLU A 64 -17.81 16.53 16.81
N LYS A 65 -17.80 15.69 15.77
CA LYS A 65 -18.88 14.72 15.50
C LYS A 65 -19.13 13.76 16.68
N MET A 66 -18.06 13.29 17.33
CA MET A 66 -18.16 12.36 18.47
C MET A 66 -18.72 13.03 19.72
N SER A 67 -18.24 14.22 20.07
CA SER A 67 -18.42 14.82 21.41
C SER A 67 -19.26 16.09 21.44
N GLY A 68 -19.34 16.79 20.32
CA GLY A 68 -19.85 18.16 20.21
C GLY A 68 -18.83 19.23 20.58
N ALA A 69 -17.64 18.85 21.04
CA ALA A 69 -16.55 19.77 21.36
C ALA A 69 -15.65 20.01 20.15
N LYS A 70 -15.45 21.25 19.77
CA LYS A 70 -14.54 21.65 18.72
C LYS A 70 -13.16 21.98 19.31
N LEU A 71 -12.14 21.16 18.99
CA LEU A 71 -10.77 21.44 19.36
C LEU A 71 -10.25 22.64 18.56
N ALA A 72 -9.43 23.50 19.17
CA ALA A 72 -8.70 24.51 18.42
C ALA A 72 -7.71 23.83 17.47
N LEU A 73 -7.60 24.35 16.25
CA LEU A 73 -6.66 23.91 15.22
C LEU A 73 -5.77 25.12 14.86
N ILE A 74 -4.48 25.00 15.09
CA ILE A 74 -3.49 26.05 14.84
C ILE A 74 -2.29 25.48 14.09
N GLU A 75 -1.60 26.32 13.35
CA GLU A 75 -0.28 26.01 12.85
C GLU A 75 0.78 26.19 13.93
N GLU A 76 1.84 25.41 13.85
CA GLU A 76 2.99 25.54 14.75
C GLU A 76 3.55 26.97 14.70
N GLY A 77 3.89 27.50 15.86
CA GLY A 77 4.33 28.92 16.03
C GLY A 77 3.20 29.89 16.33
N GLN A 78 1.94 29.53 16.18
CA GLN A 78 0.80 30.33 16.61
C GLN A 78 0.54 30.17 18.12
N ALA A 79 -0.07 31.19 18.71
CA ALA A 79 -0.42 31.17 20.14
C ALA A 79 -1.51 30.11 20.41
N VAL A 80 -1.26 29.25 21.38
CA VAL A 80 -2.27 28.26 21.84
C VAL A 80 -3.44 28.99 22.50
N PRO A 81 -4.68 28.85 22.04
CA PRO A 81 -5.81 29.52 22.63
C PRO A 81 -6.25 28.80 23.93
N GLY A 82 -6.29 29.58 25.02
CA GLY A 82 -6.75 29.07 26.33
C GLY A 82 -5.72 28.21 27.06
N ASP A 83 -6.12 27.70 28.22
CA ASP A 83 -5.32 26.77 29.03
C ASP A 83 -5.79 25.33 28.77
N VAL A 84 -5.24 24.71 27.73
CA VAL A 84 -5.52 23.31 27.39
C VAL A 84 -4.30 22.45 27.71
N PRO A 85 -4.49 21.37 28.49
CA PRO A 85 -3.36 20.58 29.00
C PRO A 85 -2.73 19.63 27.97
N VAL A 86 -3.40 19.32 26.85
CA VAL A 86 -2.98 18.32 25.87
C VAL A 86 -2.73 18.97 24.52
N ARG A 87 -1.62 18.58 23.86
CA ARG A 87 -1.37 18.95 22.46
C ARG A 87 -1.40 17.71 21.58
N LEU A 88 -2.13 17.80 20.46
CA LEU A 88 -2.08 16.84 19.36
C LEU A 88 -1.15 17.42 18.30
N LEU A 89 0.08 16.91 18.23
CA LEU A 89 1.13 17.37 17.31
C LEU A 89 1.03 16.61 16.00
N VAL A 90 0.61 17.28 14.93
CA VAL A 90 0.25 16.66 13.65
C VAL A 90 1.26 17.01 12.57
N GLY A 91 1.93 16.00 12.01
CA GLY A 91 3.03 16.16 11.06
C GLY A 91 4.39 16.21 11.73
N HIS A 92 5.40 16.67 10.98
CA HIS A 92 6.78 16.80 11.44
C HIS A 92 7.00 18.13 12.18
N THR A 93 6.21 18.39 13.22
CA THR A 93 6.34 19.61 14.01
C THR A 93 7.70 19.71 14.72
N GLN A 94 8.17 20.92 14.99
CA GLN A 94 9.39 21.13 15.77
C GLN A 94 9.25 20.51 17.17
N ALA A 95 8.06 20.67 17.79
CA ALA A 95 7.78 20.09 19.08
C ALA A 95 7.90 18.55 19.08
N ALA A 96 7.44 17.85 18.03
CA ALA A 96 7.62 16.40 17.91
C ALA A 96 9.10 16.00 17.80
N ARG A 97 9.89 16.77 17.06
CA ARG A 97 11.35 16.57 16.96
C ARG A 97 12.05 16.78 18.29
N GLU A 98 11.70 17.83 19.02
CA GLU A 98 12.25 18.13 20.36
C GLU A 98 11.90 17.03 21.39
N LEU A 99 10.76 16.37 21.24
CA LEU A 99 10.37 15.20 22.02
C LEU A 99 11.12 13.91 21.63
N GLY A 100 11.97 13.96 20.59
CA GLY A 100 12.74 12.81 20.11
C GLY A 100 11.90 11.73 19.47
N VAL A 101 10.73 12.07 18.91
CA VAL A 101 9.86 11.09 18.23
C VAL A 101 10.29 10.96 16.77
N GLU A 102 10.70 9.77 16.40
CA GLU A 102 11.00 9.44 15.01
C GLU A 102 9.70 9.29 14.21
N ILE A 103 9.54 10.13 13.20
CA ILE A 103 8.43 10.08 12.26
C ILE A 103 8.99 9.61 10.91
N PRO A 104 8.36 8.60 10.26
CA PRO A 104 8.79 8.15 8.94
C PRO A 104 8.90 9.30 7.94
N SER A 105 9.99 9.32 7.19
CA SER A 105 10.31 10.32 6.15
C SER A 105 11.20 9.70 5.08
N GLY A 106 11.35 10.40 3.97
CA GLY A 106 12.18 10.00 2.84
C GLY A 106 11.34 9.66 1.61
N TYR A 107 11.80 10.14 0.48
CA TYR A 107 11.18 9.85 -0.82
C TYR A 107 12.28 9.63 -1.85
N ASP A 108 12.31 8.44 -2.41
CA ASP A 108 13.24 8.10 -3.46
C ASP A 108 12.46 7.75 -4.73
N THR A 109 12.73 8.46 -5.82
CA THR A 109 12.14 8.19 -7.13
C THR A 109 12.80 7.00 -7.83
N THR A 110 13.90 6.48 -7.30
CA THR A 110 14.48 5.22 -7.79
C THR A 110 13.63 4.06 -7.32
N ILE A 111 13.35 3.13 -8.26
CA ILE A 111 12.55 1.96 -7.95
C ILE A 111 13.37 1.00 -7.10
N ARG A 112 13.04 0.97 -5.82
CA ARG A 112 13.50 -0.07 -4.90
C ARG A 112 12.27 -0.80 -4.36
N PRO A 113 12.32 -2.12 -4.23
CA PRO A 113 11.18 -2.91 -3.73
C PRO A 113 10.72 -2.53 -2.32
N ASP A 114 11.57 -1.87 -1.55
CA ASP A 114 11.37 -1.45 -0.16
C ASP A 114 10.95 0.01 0.00
N ILE A 115 10.94 0.81 -1.06
CA ILE A 115 10.61 2.25 -1.02
C ILE A 115 9.23 2.53 -0.42
N PHE A 116 8.33 1.60 -0.54
CA PHE A 116 6.94 1.74 -0.09
C PHE A 116 6.75 1.55 1.41
N GLU A 117 7.73 0.97 2.08
CA GLU A 117 7.75 0.89 3.54
C GLU A 117 7.87 2.28 4.17
N GLU A 118 8.32 3.26 3.39
CA GLU A 118 8.50 4.64 3.82
C GLU A 118 7.19 5.43 3.93
N GLU A 119 6.06 4.95 3.36
CA GLU A 119 4.73 5.54 3.56
C GLU A 119 4.13 5.14 4.93
N GLY A 120 4.95 5.20 5.95
CA GLY A 120 4.58 4.83 7.29
C GLY A 120 4.12 6.02 8.13
N TYR A 121 3.66 5.71 9.35
CA TYR A 121 3.29 6.70 10.33
C TYR A 121 3.65 6.28 11.77
N ALA A 122 3.69 7.25 12.67
CA ALA A 122 3.86 7.08 14.09
C ALA A 122 2.70 7.73 14.88
N LEU A 123 2.25 7.04 15.93
CA LEU A 123 1.38 7.57 16.98
C LEU A 123 2.11 7.37 18.30
N LYS A 124 2.55 8.45 18.94
CA LYS A 124 3.32 8.34 20.17
C LYS A 124 2.90 9.35 21.23
N THR A 125 2.58 8.83 22.40
CA THR A 125 2.31 9.64 23.59
C THR A 125 3.62 9.98 24.29
N VAL A 126 3.88 11.26 24.56
CA VAL A 126 5.02 11.72 25.34
C VAL A 126 4.53 12.78 26.35
N GLY A 127 4.46 12.41 27.60
CA GLY A 127 3.93 13.30 28.64
C GLY A 127 2.46 13.68 28.38
N ARG A 128 2.21 14.96 28.05
CA ARG A 128 0.87 15.50 27.71
C ARG A 128 0.68 15.70 26.21
N ASP A 129 1.61 15.24 25.40
CA ASP A 129 1.59 15.40 23.96
C ASP A 129 1.29 14.06 23.29
N LEU A 130 0.54 14.11 22.21
CA LEU A 130 0.36 13.00 21.29
C LEU A 130 0.91 13.40 19.92
N VAL A 131 1.99 12.76 19.51
CA VAL A 131 2.54 12.91 18.17
C VAL A 131 1.74 12.03 17.20
N ILE A 132 1.27 12.64 16.11
CA ILE A 132 0.46 12.04 15.03
C ILE A 132 1.14 12.43 13.73
N GLY A 133 2.12 11.66 13.32
CA GLY A 133 2.96 12.02 12.17
C GLY A 133 3.24 10.85 11.26
N GLY A 134 3.54 11.12 10.02
CA GLY A 134 3.93 10.13 9.05
C GLY A 134 4.58 10.74 7.84
N ASN A 135 5.11 9.90 6.96
CA ASN A 135 5.81 10.36 5.78
C ASN A 135 4.88 11.11 4.83
N ASN A 136 5.19 12.38 4.58
CA ASN A 136 4.47 13.26 3.66
C ASN A 136 5.25 13.55 2.38
N ASP A 137 6.45 12.97 2.22
CA ASP A 137 7.31 13.27 1.09
C ASP A 137 6.70 12.77 -0.22
N GLY A 138 6.88 13.52 -1.29
CA GLY A 138 6.32 13.18 -2.59
C GLY A 138 4.82 12.92 -2.57
N TYR A 139 4.39 11.73 -2.97
CA TYR A 139 2.98 11.32 -3.01
C TYR A 139 2.45 10.73 -1.69
N TYR A 140 3.31 10.50 -0.71
CA TYR A 140 2.95 9.85 0.53
C TYR A 140 2.01 10.71 1.38
N LYS A 141 1.14 10.05 2.14
CA LYS A 141 0.11 10.66 2.99
C LYS A 141 0.16 10.11 4.41
N GLY A 142 1.35 9.76 4.89
CA GLY A 142 1.53 9.08 6.17
C GLY A 142 0.89 9.80 7.35
N THR A 143 0.99 11.14 7.43
CA THR A 143 0.35 11.92 8.50
C THR A 143 -1.18 11.84 8.44
N LEU A 144 -1.78 11.83 7.25
CA LEU A 144 -3.22 11.66 7.10
C LEU A 144 -3.66 10.25 7.55
N TYR A 145 -2.89 9.22 7.21
CA TYR A 145 -3.14 7.86 7.69
C TYR A 145 -2.98 7.72 9.20
N ALA A 146 -2.00 8.44 9.81
CA ALA A 146 -1.88 8.50 11.26
C ALA A 146 -3.15 9.06 11.93
N ALA A 147 -3.69 10.15 11.39
CA ALA A 147 -4.92 10.75 11.90
C ALA A 147 -6.12 9.79 11.82
N TYR A 148 -6.32 9.13 10.68
CA TYR A 148 -7.39 8.15 10.54
C TYR A 148 -7.16 6.89 11.38
N ALA A 149 -5.93 6.44 11.55
CA ALA A 149 -5.60 5.33 12.44
C ALA A 149 -5.91 5.65 13.91
N LEU A 150 -5.70 6.89 14.34
CA LEU A 150 -6.12 7.34 15.67
C LEU A 150 -7.66 7.36 15.79
N LEU A 151 -8.36 7.92 14.80
CA LEU A 151 -9.82 7.96 14.79
C LEU A 151 -10.44 6.54 14.78
N GLU A 152 -9.80 5.60 14.07
CA GLU A 152 -10.21 4.20 14.08
C GLU A 152 -10.07 3.56 15.47
N ARG A 153 -8.97 3.87 16.19
CA ARG A 153 -8.79 3.45 17.60
C ARG A 153 -9.82 4.05 18.53
N LEU A 154 -10.32 5.24 18.21
CA LEU A 154 -11.43 5.89 18.94
C LEU A 154 -12.80 5.35 18.54
N GLY A 155 -12.86 4.38 17.61
CA GLY A 155 -14.08 3.67 17.23
C GLY A 155 -14.76 4.17 15.95
N CYS A 156 -14.17 5.13 15.23
CA CYS A 156 -14.66 5.51 13.90
C CYS A 156 -14.46 4.38 12.89
N ARG A 157 -15.39 4.25 11.92
CA ARG A 157 -15.26 3.31 10.80
C ARG A 157 -15.85 3.91 9.53
N TRP A 158 -15.32 3.53 8.38
CA TRP A 158 -15.76 3.99 7.06
C TRP A 158 -15.91 2.79 6.13
N TYR A 159 -17.07 2.13 6.18
CA TYR A 159 -17.34 0.90 5.42
C TYR A 159 -17.61 1.14 3.93
N PHE A 160 -18.22 2.29 3.60
CA PHE A 160 -18.56 2.69 2.24
C PHE A 160 -18.24 4.16 2.02
N PRO A 161 -18.06 4.61 0.77
CA PRO A 161 -18.06 6.03 0.44
C PRO A 161 -19.34 6.70 0.94
N ASP A 162 -19.25 8.02 1.28
CA ASP A 162 -20.36 8.81 1.78
C ASP A 162 -20.75 8.49 3.25
N GLU A 163 -21.67 9.29 3.78
CA GLU A 163 -22.14 9.26 5.18
C GLU A 163 -22.80 7.93 5.57
N TRP A 164 -23.37 7.21 4.62
CA TRP A 164 -24.01 5.92 4.84
C TRP A 164 -23.05 4.84 5.34
N GLY A 165 -21.77 4.96 4.98
CA GLY A 165 -20.74 4.04 5.43
C GLY A 165 -20.02 4.48 6.70
N GLU A 166 -20.39 5.66 7.25
CA GLU A 166 -19.64 6.27 8.34
C GLU A 166 -20.23 5.89 9.70
N VAL A 167 -19.38 5.35 10.57
CA VAL A 167 -19.71 5.08 11.97
C VAL A 167 -18.88 6.01 12.84
N VAL A 168 -19.56 6.89 13.59
CA VAL A 168 -18.94 7.82 14.53
C VAL A 168 -19.57 7.63 15.91
N PRO A 169 -18.85 7.03 16.86
CA PRO A 169 -19.36 6.82 18.21
C PRO A 169 -19.63 8.16 18.90
N LYS A 170 -20.64 8.19 19.76
CA LYS A 170 -20.95 9.38 20.57
C LYS A 170 -20.37 9.24 21.97
N ALA A 171 -19.54 10.21 22.37
CA ALA A 171 -18.89 10.23 23.66
C ALA A 171 -18.71 11.67 24.15
N LYS A 172 -19.18 11.98 25.37
CA LYS A 172 -18.94 13.30 25.98
C LYS A 172 -17.52 13.45 26.50
N THR A 173 -16.87 12.37 26.83
CA THR A 173 -15.45 12.32 27.22
C THR A 173 -14.71 11.41 26.27
N ILE A 174 -13.61 11.91 25.69
CA ILE A 174 -12.76 11.17 24.77
C ILE A 174 -11.36 11.09 25.38
N THR A 175 -10.90 9.85 25.58
CA THR A 175 -9.59 9.56 26.16
C THR A 175 -8.78 8.70 25.21
N VAL A 176 -7.55 9.09 24.97
CA VAL A 176 -6.58 8.34 24.17
C VAL A 176 -5.68 7.57 25.12
N PRO A 177 -5.57 6.23 25.00
CA PRO A 177 -4.63 5.46 25.79
C PRO A 177 -3.18 5.87 25.46
N GLU A 178 -2.23 5.42 26.26
CA GLU A 178 -0.82 5.52 25.91
C GLU A 178 -0.57 4.79 24.58
N LEU A 179 0.09 5.47 23.63
CA LEU A 179 0.42 4.94 22.33
C LEU A 179 1.93 4.98 22.10
N ASP A 180 2.45 3.90 21.55
CA ASP A 180 3.78 3.80 20.95
C ASP A 180 3.67 2.91 19.72
N VAL A 181 3.22 3.49 18.63
CA VAL A 181 2.88 2.78 17.40
C VAL A 181 3.71 3.34 16.26
N VAL A 182 4.44 2.47 15.60
CA VAL A 182 5.01 2.72 14.28
C VAL A 182 4.37 1.71 13.32
N SER A 183 3.75 2.19 12.27
CA SER A 183 3.08 1.35 11.27
C SER A 183 3.60 1.69 9.88
N ARG A 184 3.83 0.65 9.11
CA ARG A 184 4.25 0.74 7.70
C ARG A 184 3.34 -0.16 6.87
N PRO A 185 3.02 0.23 5.65
CA PRO A 185 2.16 -0.60 4.80
C PRO A 185 2.92 -1.84 4.33
N ASP A 186 2.25 -3.01 4.39
CA ASP A 186 2.78 -4.26 3.84
C ASP A 186 2.75 -4.27 2.30
N PHE A 187 1.83 -3.50 1.71
CA PHE A 187 1.65 -3.40 0.27
C PHE A 187 1.90 -1.97 -0.22
N PRO A 188 2.76 -1.81 -1.22
CA PRO A 188 3.02 -0.50 -1.82
C PRO A 188 1.79 0.06 -2.54
N VAL A 189 1.01 -0.82 -3.19
CA VAL A 189 -0.23 -0.47 -3.90
C VAL A 189 -1.41 -0.90 -3.05
N ARG A 190 -2.19 0.08 -2.63
CA ARG A 190 -3.42 -0.13 -1.90
C ARG A 190 -4.53 0.60 -2.62
N ASN A 191 -5.03 -0.05 -3.64
CA ASN A 191 -6.05 0.51 -4.52
C ASN A 191 -7.17 -0.52 -4.70
N VAL A 192 -8.40 -0.05 -4.61
CA VAL A 192 -9.59 -0.81 -4.97
C VAL A 192 -10.24 -0.10 -6.15
N ASN A 193 -10.37 -0.79 -7.27
CA ASN A 193 -11.13 -0.27 -8.40
C ASN A 193 -12.60 -0.59 -8.18
N PRO A 194 -13.49 0.40 -8.17
CA PRO A 194 -14.91 0.12 -8.21
C PRO A 194 -15.22 -0.62 -9.51
N SER A 195 -15.89 -1.75 -9.40
CA SER A 195 -16.23 -2.55 -10.57
C SER A 195 -17.20 -1.79 -11.46
N GLY A 196 -17.01 -1.89 -12.75
CA GLY A 196 -17.91 -1.35 -13.74
C GLY A 196 -17.27 -0.29 -14.62
N TRP A 197 -17.66 -0.33 -15.88
CA TRP A 197 -17.29 0.63 -16.91
C TRP A 197 -18.11 1.92 -16.82
N VAL A 198 -18.86 2.08 -15.73
CA VAL A 198 -19.72 3.24 -15.54
C VAL A 198 -18.85 4.40 -15.07
N PRO A 199 -18.81 5.51 -15.80
CA PRO A 199 -18.19 6.73 -15.30
C PRO A 199 -18.84 7.13 -13.99
N MET A 200 -18.04 7.47 -12.98
CA MET A 200 -18.56 8.06 -11.75
C MET A 200 -19.02 9.50 -12.05
N PRO A 201 -20.32 9.78 -12.05
CA PRO A 201 -20.81 11.12 -12.30
C PRO A 201 -20.60 12.03 -11.09
N GLY A 202 -20.57 13.34 -11.32
CA GLY A 202 -20.54 14.34 -10.25
C GLY A 202 -19.31 14.23 -9.36
N ASN A 203 -19.51 14.26 -8.04
CA ASN A 203 -18.48 14.21 -7.00
C ASN A 203 -18.17 12.78 -6.50
N GLU A 204 -18.73 11.76 -7.09
CA GLU A 204 -18.54 10.36 -6.63
C GLU A 204 -17.07 9.93 -6.60
N ARG A 205 -16.27 10.41 -7.55
CA ARG A 205 -14.83 10.14 -7.56
C ARG A 205 -14.13 10.75 -6.35
N GLU A 206 -14.52 11.93 -5.92
CA GLU A 206 -13.96 12.60 -4.75
C GLU A 206 -14.35 11.86 -3.48
N LEU A 207 -15.61 11.51 -3.33
CA LEU A 207 -16.11 10.72 -2.19
C LEU A 207 -15.40 9.36 -2.10
N TYR A 208 -15.20 8.69 -3.24
CA TYR A 208 -14.47 7.43 -3.31
C TYR A 208 -13.00 7.60 -2.90
N THR A 209 -12.35 8.66 -3.37
CA THR A 209 -10.95 8.96 -3.01
C THR A 209 -10.81 9.26 -1.51
N GLU A 210 -11.72 10.08 -0.96
CA GLU A 210 -11.73 10.38 0.48
C GLU A 210 -11.99 9.14 1.33
N TRP A 211 -12.93 8.31 0.93
CA TRP A 211 -13.19 7.03 1.59
C TRP A 211 -11.96 6.13 1.56
N GLY A 212 -11.29 6.05 0.45
CA GLY A 212 -10.06 5.28 0.32
C GLY A 212 -8.95 5.80 1.22
N GLU A 213 -8.73 7.11 1.29
CA GLU A 213 -7.76 7.72 2.19
C GLU A 213 -8.04 7.40 3.66
N LYS A 214 -9.33 7.41 4.07
CA LYS A 214 -9.78 7.03 5.42
C LYS A 214 -9.44 5.57 5.75
N ASN A 215 -9.38 4.70 4.74
CA ASN A 215 -9.06 3.29 4.85
C ASN A 215 -7.60 2.94 4.46
N GLY A 216 -6.72 3.93 4.33
CA GLY A 216 -5.31 3.73 4.04
C GLY A 216 -5.00 3.39 2.58
N PHE A 217 -5.95 3.57 1.65
CA PHE A 217 -5.70 3.41 0.22
C PHE A 217 -4.94 4.60 -0.36
N ASN A 218 -4.01 4.33 -1.26
CA ASN A 218 -3.15 5.38 -1.78
C ASN A 218 -3.46 5.84 -3.22
N PHE A 219 -4.24 5.13 -4.00
CA PHE A 219 -4.73 5.49 -5.34
C PHE A 219 -3.67 6.13 -6.28
N HIS A 220 -2.41 5.83 -6.10
CA HIS A 220 -1.35 6.47 -6.87
C HIS A 220 -1.31 5.99 -8.31
N ARG A 221 -1.14 6.92 -9.24
CA ARG A 221 -0.84 6.64 -10.64
C ARG A 221 0.64 6.26 -10.86
N PHE A 222 1.33 5.93 -9.80
CA PHE A 222 2.76 5.68 -9.77
C PHE A 222 3.16 4.35 -10.42
N TYR A 223 2.20 3.55 -10.85
CA TYR A 223 2.43 2.17 -11.23
C TYR A 223 2.53 1.98 -12.73
N PRO A 224 3.24 0.92 -13.15
CA PRO A 224 3.24 0.54 -14.54
C PRO A 224 1.80 0.35 -15.02
N ILE A 225 1.58 0.62 -16.28
CA ILE A 225 0.26 0.56 -16.89
C ILE A 225 -0.35 -0.84 -16.65
N THR A 226 -1.52 -0.87 -16.03
CA THR A 226 -2.30 -2.10 -15.82
C THR A 226 -3.54 -2.06 -16.73
N GLY A 227 -4.00 -3.22 -17.13
CA GLY A 227 -5.19 -3.40 -17.98
C GLY A 227 -5.02 -4.55 -18.96
N ASP A 228 -6.11 -4.90 -19.66
CA ASP A 228 -6.13 -6.04 -20.56
C ASP A 228 -5.26 -5.84 -21.81
N GLY A 229 -4.70 -6.93 -22.30
CA GLY A 229 -4.05 -7.01 -23.60
C GLY A 229 -2.76 -6.23 -23.75
N LEU A 230 -2.10 -5.88 -22.65
CA LEU A 230 -0.84 -5.13 -22.72
C LEU A 230 0.32 -5.96 -23.25
N ILE A 231 0.23 -7.29 -23.15
CA ILE A 231 1.28 -8.20 -23.61
C ILE A 231 1.51 -8.11 -25.12
N GLY A 232 0.46 -7.88 -25.92
CA GLY A 232 0.55 -7.78 -27.36
C GLY A 232 1.42 -6.62 -27.87
N TYR A 233 1.67 -5.62 -27.04
CA TYR A 233 2.58 -4.52 -27.38
C TYR A 233 4.07 -4.88 -27.32
N LEU A 234 4.42 -6.05 -26.74
CA LEU A 234 5.79 -6.54 -26.75
C LEU A 234 6.26 -6.90 -28.17
N ALA A 235 5.33 -7.41 -29.00
CA ALA A 235 5.53 -7.69 -30.41
C ALA A 235 4.24 -7.35 -31.18
N PRO A 236 4.04 -6.08 -31.59
CA PRO A 236 2.84 -5.68 -32.31
C PRO A 236 2.61 -6.51 -33.58
N PRO A 237 1.39 -7.06 -33.80
CA PRO A 237 1.16 -8.05 -34.86
C PRO A 237 1.43 -7.53 -36.26
N LEU A 238 1.13 -6.28 -36.57
CA LEU A 238 1.40 -5.68 -37.87
C LEU A 238 2.89 -5.51 -38.20
N GLU A 239 3.75 -5.50 -37.14
CA GLU A 239 5.21 -5.40 -37.33
C GLU A 239 5.86 -6.79 -37.41
N TYR A 240 5.31 -7.82 -36.75
CA TYR A 240 6.02 -9.08 -36.51
C TYR A 240 5.37 -10.31 -37.08
N PHE A 241 4.05 -10.36 -37.32
CA PHE A 241 3.40 -11.63 -37.65
C PHE A 241 3.89 -12.28 -38.95
N GLU A 242 4.10 -11.48 -39.97
CA GLU A 242 4.54 -11.99 -41.27
C GLU A 242 5.98 -12.57 -41.24
N THR A 243 6.84 -12.04 -40.36
CA THR A 243 8.25 -12.44 -40.29
C THR A 243 8.55 -13.38 -39.14
N ASN A 244 7.77 -13.34 -38.08
CA ASN A 244 7.97 -14.09 -36.83
C ASN A 244 6.64 -14.66 -36.28
N PRO A 245 5.93 -15.50 -37.06
CA PRO A 245 4.65 -16.03 -36.63
C PRO A 245 4.75 -16.86 -35.34
N GLU A 246 5.92 -17.41 -35.01
CA GLU A 246 6.19 -18.16 -33.78
C GLU A 246 6.13 -17.30 -32.50
N PHE A 247 6.08 -15.97 -32.62
CA PHE A 247 5.87 -15.08 -31.49
C PHE A 247 4.42 -15.06 -31.02
N PHE A 248 3.50 -15.51 -31.85
CA PHE A 248 2.06 -15.43 -31.63
C PHE A 248 1.48 -16.76 -31.16
N ALA A 249 0.37 -16.68 -30.43
CA ALA A 249 -0.28 -17.88 -29.91
C ALA A 249 -0.73 -18.84 -31.02
N MET A 250 -0.72 -20.11 -30.72
CA MET A 250 -1.22 -21.18 -31.58
C MET A 250 -2.62 -21.58 -31.12
N ASN A 251 -3.56 -21.75 -32.04
CA ASN A 251 -4.90 -22.24 -31.76
C ASN A 251 -4.91 -23.79 -31.59
N GLU A 252 -6.07 -24.35 -31.31
CA GLU A 252 -6.24 -25.83 -31.15
C GLU A 252 -6.01 -26.63 -32.44
N GLN A 253 -6.11 -25.95 -33.59
CA GLN A 253 -5.87 -26.52 -34.91
C GLN A 253 -4.39 -26.52 -35.31
N GLY A 254 -3.54 -25.97 -34.47
CA GLY A 254 -2.11 -25.89 -34.74
C GLY A 254 -1.68 -24.64 -35.57
N GLU A 255 -2.57 -23.70 -35.76
CA GLU A 255 -2.32 -22.52 -36.57
C GLU A 255 -1.94 -21.34 -35.66
N ARG A 256 -0.94 -20.54 -36.08
CA ARG A 256 -0.61 -19.27 -35.45
C ARG A 256 -1.63 -18.21 -35.88
N TYR A 257 -2.09 -17.41 -34.92
CA TYR A 257 -3.11 -16.40 -35.19
C TYR A 257 -2.80 -15.07 -34.48
N HIS A 258 -3.35 -14.03 -35.02
CA HIS A 258 -3.28 -12.67 -34.44
C HIS A 258 -4.57 -11.89 -34.73
N SER A 259 -4.70 -10.75 -34.08
CA SER A 259 -5.58 -9.66 -34.49
C SER A 259 -4.72 -8.50 -34.96
N GLU A 260 -5.21 -7.62 -35.83
CA GLU A 260 -4.51 -6.37 -36.18
C GLU A 260 -4.23 -5.49 -34.96
N GLN A 261 -5.05 -5.62 -33.92
CA GLN A 261 -4.92 -4.86 -32.69
C GLN A 261 -4.04 -5.61 -31.69
N PRO A 262 -2.93 -5.01 -31.22
CA PRO A 262 -2.07 -5.62 -30.17
C PRO A 262 -2.86 -5.99 -28.93
N ARG A 263 -3.81 -5.16 -28.53
CA ARG A 263 -4.57 -5.31 -27.26
C ARG A 263 -5.42 -6.59 -27.20
N VAL A 264 -5.80 -7.16 -28.32
CA VAL A 264 -6.57 -8.42 -28.37
C VAL A 264 -5.75 -9.57 -28.93
N THR A 265 -4.43 -9.43 -29.04
CA THR A 265 -3.50 -10.43 -29.55
C THR A 265 -2.77 -11.11 -28.41
N MET A 266 -2.86 -12.45 -28.35
CA MET A 266 -2.08 -13.27 -27.42
C MET A 266 -0.76 -13.71 -28.06
N LEU A 267 0.31 -13.69 -27.27
CA LEU A 267 1.65 -14.09 -27.70
C LEU A 267 1.98 -15.51 -27.18
N CYS A 268 2.97 -16.14 -27.78
CA CYS A 268 3.50 -17.44 -27.36
C CYS A 268 4.61 -17.23 -26.31
N LEU A 269 4.27 -17.30 -25.02
CA LEU A 269 5.19 -16.96 -23.93
C LEU A 269 6.32 -17.96 -23.72
N SER A 270 6.26 -19.12 -24.37
CA SER A 270 7.37 -20.09 -24.42
C SER A 270 8.34 -19.85 -25.59
N SER A 271 8.07 -18.89 -26.50
CA SER A 271 8.96 -18.57 -27.60
C SER A 271 10.22 -17.84 -27.13
N PRO A 272 11.44 -18.43 -27.30
CA PRO A 272 12.68 -17.74 -26.95
C PRO A 272 12.92 -16.47 -27.81
N GLY A 273 12.49 -16.50 -29.07
CA GLY A 273 12.59 -15.36 -29.98
C GLY A 273 11.72 -14.19 -29.50
N LEU A 274 10.48 -14.47 -29.08
CA LEU A 274 9.63 -13.44 -28.48
C LEU A 274 10.30 -12.81 -27.25
N TYR A 275 10.84 -13.63 -26.36
CA TYR A 275 11.51 -13.11 -25.16
C TYR A 275 12.64 -12.15 -25.51
N ALA A 276 13.54 -12.56 -26.40
CA ALA A 276 14.68 -11.74 -26.83
C ALA A 276 14.23 -10.42 -27.47
N GLU A 277 13.23 -10.49 -28.36
CA GLU A 277 12.69 -9.28 -29.01
C GLU A 277 11.94 -8.37 -28.03
N SER A 278 11.22 -8.95 -27.05
CA SER A 278 10.59 -8.19 -25.96
C SER A 278 11.60 -7.38 -25.17
N VAL A 279 12.71 -8.01 -24.76
CA VAL A 279 13.79 -7.34 -24.03
C VAL A 279 14.38 -6.19 -24.86
N LYS A 280 14.65 -6.42 -26.15
CA LYS A 280 15.17 -5.39 -27.06
C LYS A 280 14.20 -4.22 -27.19
N ASN A 281 12.90 -4.50 -27.43
CA ASN A 281 11.87 -3.47 -27.59
C ASN A 281 11.68 -2.64 -26.30
N LEU A 282 11.67 -3.30 -25.14
CA LEU A 282 11.58 -2.62 -23.86
C LEU A 282 12.79 -1.74 -23.56
N ARG A 283 14.00 -2.20 -23.86
CA ARG A 283 15.21 -1.38 -23.73
C ARG A 283 15.16 -0.14 -24.61
N ALA A 284 14.75 -0.29 -25.87
CA ALA A 284 14.58 0.83 -26.78
C ALA A 284 13.48 1.81 -26.30
N ALA A 285 12.40 1.29 -25.70
CA ALA A 285 11.35 2.13 -25.14
C ALA A 285 11.83 2.94 -23.93
N PHE A 286 12.57 2.34 -23.01
CA PHE A 286 13.14 3.05 -21.87
C PHE A 286 14.26 4.03 -22.26
N ALA A 287 14.95 3.79 -23.37
CA ALA A 287 15.89 4.75 -23.96
C ALA A 287 15.20 5.90 -24.73
N GLY A 288 13.87 5.86 -24.90
CA GLY A 288 13.12 6.85 -25.68
C GLY A 288 13.21 6.66 -27.19
N GLU A 289 13.78 5.56 -27.67
CA GLU A 289 13.99 5.25 -29.09
C GLU A 289 12.76 4.61 -29.75
N LYS A 290 11.91 3.97 -28.93
CA LYS A 290 10.67 3.32 -29.36
C LYS A 290 9.50 3.72 -28.46
N LYS A 291 8.36 4.08 -29.06
CA LYS A 291 7.14 4.34 -28.30
C LYS A 291 6.34 3.06 -28.14
N MET A 292 6.09 2.65 -26.89
CA MET A 292 5.27 1.51 -26.53
C MET A 292 4.16 1.94 -25.57
N LEU A 293 2.91 1.56 -25.83
CA LEU A 293 1.76 1.98 -25.02
C LEU A 293 1.69 1.28 -23.65
N ASN A 294 2.38 0.16 -23.50
CA ASN A 294 2.46 -0.60 -22.26
C ASN A 294 3.67 -0.23 -21.39
N VAL A 295 4.42 0.82 -21.78
CA VAL A 295 5.62 1.28 -21.04
C VAL A 295 5.35 2.67 -20.47
N GLY A 296 5.64 2.82 -19.19
CA GLY A 296 5.65 4.08 -18.46
C GLY A 296 7.03 4.35 -17.83
N GLU A 297 7.17 5.45 -17.15
CA GLU A 297 8.45 5.87 -16.53
C GLU A 297 9.01 4.81 -15.57
N LEU A 298 8.16 4.23 -14.75
CA LEU A 298 8.55 3.32 -13.67
C LEU A 298 8.51 1.84 -14.03
N GLY A 299 7.98 1.49 -15.20
CA GLY A 299 7.85 0.09 -15.58
C GLY A 299 6.92 -0.14 -16.74
N PHE A 300 6.49 -1.39 -16.92
CA PHE A 300 5.65 -1.79 -18.05
C PHE A 300 4.62 -2.85 -17.64
N GLY A 301 3.53 -2.89 -18.41
CA GLY A 301 2.46 -3.87 -18.25
C GLY A 301 2.51 -4.98 -19.31
N ILE A 302 2.22 -6.21 -18.89
CA ILE A 302 2.17 -7.39 -19.76
C ILE A 302 0.95 -8.27 -19.49
N SER A 303 -0.17 -7.67 -19.12
CA SER A 303 -1.39 -8.42 -18.90
C SER A 303 -1.91 -9.05 -20.19
N PRO A 304 -2.40 -10.31 -20.16
CA PRO A 304 -3.02 -10.95 -21.32
C PRO A 304 -4.30 -10.25 -21.75
N PRO A 305 -4.77 -10.47 -23.00
CA PRO A 305 -6.07 -10.02 -23.45
C PRO A 305 -7.21 -10.71 -22.68
N ASP A 306 -8.30 -9.99 -22.45
CA ASP A 306 -9.50 -10.55 -21.87
C ASP A 306 -10.15 -11.59 -22.81
N GLY A 307 -10.66 -12.67 -22.23
CA GLY A 307 -11.35 -13.74 -22.97
C GLY A 307 -10.54 -14.49 -24.02
N GLN A 308 -9.27 -14.16 -24.20
CA GLN A 308 -8.44 -14.80 -25.21
C GLN A 308 -7.96 -16.18 -24.74
N PRO A 309 -7.98 -17.18 -25.65
CA PRO A 309 -7.39 -18.47 -25.36
C PRO A 309 -5.87 -18.33 -25.23
N PHE A 310 -5.28 -19.27 -24.57
CA PHE A 310 -3.84 -19.34 -24.45
C PHE A 310 -3.19 -20.04 -25.66
N CYS A 311 -1.85 -20.05 -25.72
CA CYS A 311 -1.13 -20.72 -26.79
C CYS A 311 -1.16 -22.24 -26.65
N TYR A 312 -1.65 -22.96 -27.65
CA TYR A 312 -1.74 -24.42 -27.69
C TYR A 312 -0.47 -25.10 -28.23
N CYS A 313 0.66 -24.41 -28.39
CA CYS A 313 1.91 -25.06 -28.76
C CYS A 313 2.40 -26.03 -27.66
N GLU A 314 3.24 -26.97 -28.03
CA GLU A 314 3.69 -28.05 -27.14
C GLU A 314 4.31 -27.51 -25.84
N GLU A 315 5.17 -26.50 -25.92
CA GLU A 315 5.88 -25.94 -24.76
C GLU A 315 4.92 -25.18 -23.80
N CYS A 316 3.98 -24.38 -24.33
CA CYS A 316 2.98 -23.72 -23.50
C CYS A 316 2.03 -24.76 -22.85
N ARG A 317 1.70 -25.85 -23.54
CA ARG A 317 0.91 -26.96 -22.98
C ARG A 317 1.64 -27.71 -21.89
N LYS A 318 2.94 -27.94 -22.03
CA LYS A 318 3.76 -28.56 -20.98
C LYS A 318 3.76 -27.73 -19.70
N ALA A 319 3.88 -26.43 -19.80
CA ALA A 319 3.81 -25.53 -18.64
C ALA A 319 2.48 -25.66 -17.89
N SER A 320 1.34 -25.76 -18.62
CA SER A 320 0.01 -25.89 -18.01
C SER A 320 -0.31 -27.30 -17.52
N LEU A 321 0.26 -28.37 -18.11
CA LEU A 321 -0.02 -29.76 -17.75
C LEU A 321 0.55 -30.18 -16.39
N ASN A 322 1.49 -29.44 -15.84
CA ASN A 322 2.04 -29.66 -14.51
C ASN A 322 1.11 -29.19 -13.38
N PHE A 323 -0.07 -28.69 -13.72
CA PHE A 323 -0.99 -28.10 -12.77
C PHE A 323 -1.88 -29.16 -12.10
N LYS A 324 -1.88 -29.17 -10.76
CA LYS A 324 -2.61 -30.14 -9.93
C LYS A 324 -4.05 -29.72 -9.59
N TYR A 325 -4.48 -28.53 -9.98
CA TYR A 325 -5.77 -27.98 -9.62
C TYR A 325 -6.89 -28.37 -10.59
N PRO A 326 -8.15 -28.38 -10.14
CA PRO A 326 -9.28 -28.70 -10.99
C PRO A 326 -9.42 -27.70 -12.14
N ARG A 327 -10.01 -28.13 -13.23
CA ARG A 327 -10.29 -27.28 -14.39
C ARG A 327 -11.30 -26.20 -14.06
N TYR A 328 -11.02 -24.96 -14.44
CA TYR A 328 -11.93 -23.84 -14.37
C TYR A 328 -12.67 -23.68 -15.71
N PHE A 329 -14.01 -23.76 -15.71
CA PHE A 329 -14.83 -23.79 -16.92
C PHE A 329 -14.30 -24.75 -18.02
N GLY A 330 -13.83 -25.93 -17.62
CA GLY A 330 -13.28 -26.93 -18.54
C GLY A 330 -11.85 -26.63 -19.04
N ARG A 331 -11.22 -25.56 -18.60
CA ARG A 331 -9.86 -25.18 -18.96
C ARG A 331 -8.91 -25.39 -17.78
N SER A 332 -7.65 -25.74 -18.06
CA SER A 332 -6.60 -25.81 -17.06
C SER A 332 -6.13 -24.42 -16.68
N PHE A 333 -5.69 -24.22 -15.44
CA PHE A 333 -5.03 -23.00 -15.04
C PHE A 333 -3.67 -22.87 -15.73
N GLN A 334 -3.26 -21.65 -16.03
CA GLN A 334 -2.09 -21.32 -16.87
C GLN A 334 -1.21 -20.25 -16.25
N SER A 335 -1.16 -20.23 -14.93
CA SER A 335 -0.40 -19.23 -14.17
C SER A 335 1.11 -19.33 -14.42
N GLU A 336 1.66 -20.56 -14.52
CA GLU A 336 3.10 -20.78 -14.67
C GLU A 336 3.67 -20.17 -15.93
N GLU A 337 2.94 -20.25 -17.04
CA GLU A 337 3.35 -19.68 -18.31
C GLU A 337 3.50 -18.16 -18.22
N LEU A 338 2.44 -17.48 -17.75
CA LEU A 338 2.42 -16.03 -17.65
C LEU A 338 3.42 -15.52 -16.61
N PHE A 339 3.32 -16.03 -15.38
CA PHE A 339 4.18 -15.55 -14.30
C PHE A 339 5.65 -15.94 -14.50
N GLY A 340 5.92 -17.08 -15.13
CA GLY A 340 7.27 -17.47 -15.52
C GLY A 340 7.90 -16.51 -16.52
N PHE A 341 7.14 -16.11 -17.55
CA PHE A 341 7.56 -15.11 -18.53
C PHE A 341 7.74 -13.73 -17.88
N ALA A 342 6.76 -13.30 -17.08
CA ALA A 342 6.81 -12.05 -16.34
C ALA A 342 8.00 -11.97 -15.41
N ALA A 343 8.28 -13.05 -14.66
CA ALA A 343 9.41 -13.11 -13.75
C ALA A 343 10.78 -13.05 -14.46
N LYS A 344 10.90 -13.63 -15.66
CA LYS A 344 12.10 -13.49 -16.49
C LYS A 344 12.31 -12.04 -16.92
N LEU A 345 11.27 -11.37 -17.39
CA LEU A 345 11.35 -9.96 -17.75
C LEU A 345 11.64 -9.07 -16.54
N ALA A 346 11.04 -9.34 -15.38
CA ALA A 346 11.31 -8.59 -14.17
C ALA A 346 12.77 -8.69 -13.70
N ARG A 347 13.39 -9.84 -13.86
CA ARG A 347 14.84 -10.02 -13.58
C ARG A 347 15.75 -9.30 -14.59
N GLU A 348 15.30 -9.17 -15.83
CA GLU A 348 16.02 -8.45 -16.89
C GLU A 348 16.01 -6.92 -16.68
N PHE A 349 14.98 -6.42 -15.98
CA PHE A 349 14.78 -4.99 -15.68
C PHE A 349 14.62 -4.79 -14.15
N PRO A 350 15.67 -5.01 -13.35
CA PRO A 350 15.58 -4.99 -11.90
C PRO A 350 15.25 -3.60 -11.31
N ASP A 351 15.49 -2.56 -12.08
CA ASP A 351 15.18 -1.15 -11.78
C ASP A 351 13.80 -0.69 -12.30
N LYS A 352 13.00 -1.60 -12.84
CA LYS A 352 11.67 -1.33 -13.38
C LYS A 352 10.64 -2.28 -12.79
N PHE A 353 9.43 -1.78 -12.58
CA PHE A 353 8.31 -2.64 -12.25
C PHE A 353 7.74 -3.32 -13.49
N VAL A 354 7.39 -4.58 -13.34
CA VAL A 354 6.61 -5.34 -14.32
C VAL A 354 5.23 -5.57 -13.73
N ALA A 355 4.18 -5.19 -14.44
CA ALA A 355 2.80 -5.39 -13.99
C ALA A 355 2.08 -6.44 -14.84
N THR A 356 1.35 -7.34 -14.18
CA THR A 356 0.47 -8.29 -14.83
C THR A 356 -0.77 -8.56 -13.97
N MET A 357 -1.68 -9.40 -14.48
CA MET A 357 -2.94 -9.70 -13.79
C MET A 357 -3.04 -11.18 -13.45
N ALA A 358 -3.44 -11.47 -12.21
CA ALA A 358 -3.95 -12.78 -11.81
C ALA A 358 -5.46 -12.79 -12.04
N TYR A 359 -5.87 -13.23 -13.22
CA TYR A 359 -7.25 -13.15 -13.70
C TYR A 359 -7.68 -14.45 -14.39
N SER A 360 -8.91 -14.89 -14.13
CA SER A 360 -9.53 -16.04 -14.79
C SER A 360 -8.66 -17.30 -14.67
N ILE A 361 -8.27 -17.92 -15.78
CA ILE A 361 -7.42 -19.12 -15.83
C ILE A 361 -5.99 -18.90 -15.30
N ARG A 362 -5.63 -17.68 -14.90
CA ARG A 362 -4.31 -17.30 -14.36
C ARG A 362 -4.38 -16.76 -12.93
N GLU A 363 -5.50 -16.98 -12.24
CA GLU A 363 -5.71 -16.49 -10.87
C GLU A 363 -4.97 -17.30 -9.79
N MET A 364 -4.57 -18.54 -10.13
CA MET A 364 -3.92 -19.43 -9.18
C MET A 364 -2.45 -19.08 -8.97
N VAL A 365 -1.97 -19.28 -7.75
CA VAL A 365 -0.56 -19.10 -7.43
C VAL A 365 0.29 -20.08 -8.27
N PRO A 366 1.25 -19.59 -9.06
CA PRO A 366 2.06 -20.44 -9.94
C PRO A 366 2.98 -21.36 -9.13
N GLN A 367 3.09 -22.61 -9.56
CA GLN A 367 3.98 -23.58 -8.94
C GLN A 367 5.38 -23.51 -9.56
N GLY A 368 6.41 -23.48 -8.70
CA GLY A 368 7.79 -23.51 -9.17
C GLY A 368 8.27 -22.23 -9.87
N VAL A 369 7.52 -21.15 -9.78
CA VAL A 369 7.92 -19.81 -10.25
C VAL A 369 8.34 -18.97 -9.04
N ASP A 370 9.59 -18.55 -9.03
CA ASP A 370 10.08 -17.58 -8.07
C ASP A 370 9.71 -16.17 -8.53
N ILE A 371 8.86 -15.49 -7.75
CA ILE A 371 8.31 -14.17 -8.07
C ILE A 371 9.27 -13.09 -7.55
N PRO A 372 9.94 -12.32 -8.45
CA PRO A 372 10.82 -11.24 -8.03
C PRO A 372 10.03 -10.06 -7.45
N LYS A 373 10.64 -9.31 -6.55
CA LYS A 373 9.99 -8.22 -5.79
C LYS A 373 9.47 -7.07 -6.65
N ASN A 374 10.03 -6.87 -7.85
CA ASN A 374 9.59 -5.87 -8.81
C ASN A 374 8.50 -6.37 -9.78
N LEU A 375 7.98 -7.59 -9.60
CA LEU A 375 6.81 -8.09 -10.32
C LEU A 375 5.54 -7.79 -9.52
N MET A 376 4.73 -6.90 -10.05
CA MET A 376 3.45 -6.49 -9.47
C MET A 376 2.32 -7.30 -10.09
N ILE A 377 1.51 -7.90 -9.23
CA ILE A 377 0.40 -8.76 -9.65
C ILE A 377 -0.91 -8.14 -9.17
N MET A 378 -1.74 -7.69 -10.11
CA MET A 378 -3.09 -7.26 -9.80
C MET A 378 -3.99 -8.50 -9.76
N TYR A 379 -4.56 -8.78 -8.61
CA TYR A 379 -5.56 -9.84 -8.44
C TYR A 379 -6.95 -9.30 -8.76
N THR A 380 -7.69 -9.97 -9.66
CA THR A 380 -9.00 -9.54 -10.13
C THR A 380 -10.01 -10.68 -10.09
#